data_5aaa27ba8e24fbfc9267e88596982c0f
#
_entry.id   5aaa27ba8e24fbfc9267e88596982c0f
#
_cell.length_a   1.000
_cell.length_b   1.000
_cell.length_c   1.000
_cell.angle_alpha   90.00
_cell.angle_beta   90.00
_cell.angle_gamma   90.00
#
_symmetry.space_group_name_H-M   'P 1'
#
loop_
_entity.id
_entity.type
_entity.pdbx_description
1 polymer ?
#
loop_
_entity_poly.entity_id
_entity_poly.type
_entity_poly.pdbx_seq_one_letter_code
_entity_poly.pdbx_strand_id
1 'polypeptide(L)'
;AQSFNGLGCICAPVIGGMLLFSGNGDANIALPYTVMGVIVLSVALIFFRIRLPEINHDDCEDTTAEAKAGLKGLWKHRCFTWGVMALFCYEIAEISINSFFINYVTDDGWMDAHEAAIVLSFGGLGLFMIGRIIGSWIMSYIRAEKVLFICAIFTVLGALFVTLNLGTLSKGALFACYIFEAIMFPTIFAISLRGLGDYTKRASSFLMMSPIGGAVGPLLMGY
;
A
#
# COMPACT_ATOMS: atom_id res chain seq x y z
N ALA A 1 10.82 6.52 8.14
CA ALA A 1 9.52 6.92 7.60
C ALA A 1 8.59 5.70 7.42
N GLN A 2 9.03 4.63 6.76
CA GLN A 2 8.18 3.45 6.48
C GLN A 2 7.70 2.68 7.73
N SER A 3 8.47 2.67 8.81
CA SER A 3 8.07 2.04 10.08
C SER A 3 6.89 2.76 10.74
N PHE A 4 6.83 4.10 10.63
CA PHE A 4 5.68 4.89 11.11
C PHE A 4 4.43 4.65 10.26
N ASN A 5 4.58 4.49 8.95
CA ASN A 5 3.48 4.10 8.09
C ASN A 5 2.91 2.72 8.51
N GLY A 6 3.78 1.73 8.77
CA GLY A 6 3.38 0.42 9.26
C GLY A 6 2.61 0.47 10.58
N LEU A 7 3.08 1.28 11.55
CA LEU A 7 2.34 1.51 12.80
C LEU A 7 0.96 2.12 12.55
N GLY A 8 0.85 3.11 11.68
CA GLY A 8 -0.43 3.70 11.29
C GLY A 8 -1.39 2.69 10.70
N CYS A 9 -0.90 1.82 9.81
CA CYS A 9 -1.69 0.75 9.19
C CYS A 9 -2.23 -0.26 10.23
N ILE A 10 -1.46 -0.59 11.27
CA ILE A 10 -1.90 -1.50 12.35
C ILE A 10 -2.93 -0.81 13.24
N CYS A 11 -2.69 0.44 13.64
CA CYS A 11 -3.58 1.16 14.55
C CYS A 11 -4.93 1.51 13.92
N ALA A 12 -4.97 1.82 12.61
CA ALA A 12 -6.17 2.31 11.95
C ALA A 12 -7.35 1.33 12.00
N PRO A 13 -7.23 0.03 11.65
CA PRO A 13 -8.34 -0.91 11.74
C PRO A 13 -8.76 -1.23 13.18
N VAL A 14 -7.80 -1.23 14.15
CA VAL A 14 -8.14 -1.41 15.58
C VAL A 14 -9.01 -0.26 16.07
N ILE A 15 -8.58 0.96 15.84
CA ILE A 15 -9.32 2.17 16.24
C ILE A 15 -10.66 2.24 15.51
N GLY A 16 -10.65 1.98 14.19
CA GLY A 16 -11.86 1.92 13.37
C GLY A 16 -12.83 0.85 13.85
N GLY A 17 -12.34 -0.35 14.13
CA GLY A 17 -13.13 -1.46 14.67
C GLY A 17 -13.73 -1.15 16.04
N MET A 18 -12.95 -0.59 16.94
CA MET A 18 -13.45 -0.16 18.25
C MET A 18 -14.53 0.92 18.14
N LEU A 19 -14.35 1.90 17.25
CA LEU A 19 -15.29 3.01 17.10
C LEU A 19 -16.59 2.63 16.36
N LEU A 20 -16.48 1.72 15.37
CA LEU A 20 -17.62 1.30 14.55
C LEU A 20 -18.44 0.19 15.19
N PHE A 21 -17.81 -0.75 15.87
CA PHE A 21 -18.47 -1.95 16.39
C PHE A 21 -18.69 -1.95 17.90
N SER A 22 -18.26 -0.92 18.64
CA SER A 22 -18.34 -0.83 20.12
C SER A 22 -19.70 -0.28 20.61
N GLY A 23 -20.62 0.10 19.73
CA GLY A 23 -21.92 0.70 20.08
C GLY A 23 -23.08 -0.28 20.04
N ASN A 24 -23.99 -0.20 20.99
CA ASN A 24 -25.24 -0.96 21.03
C ASN A 24 -26.16 -0.59 19.85
N GLY A 25 -25.94 -1.21 18.69
CA GLY A 25 -26.92 -1.29 17.60
C GLY A 25 -26.86 -0.22 16.51
N ASP A 26 -26.34 0.98 16.75
CA ASP A 26 -26.19 1.99 15.70
C ASP A 26 -24.71 2.31 15.48
N ALA A 27 -24.16 1.82 14.38
CA ALA A 27 -22.79 2.12 13.96
C ALA A 27 -22.69 3.63 13.66
N ASN A 28 -22.13 4.40 14.58
CA ASN A 28 -21.97 5.84 14.38
C ASN A 28 -20.75 6.12 13.49
N ILE A 29 -20.96 5.96 12.18
CA ILE A 29 -19.94 6.14 11.14
C ILE A 29 -19.37 7.58 11.15
N ALA A 30 -20.17 8.56 11.58
CA ALA A 30 -19.76 9.97 11.58
C ALA A 30 -18.61 10.25 12.55
N LEU A 31 -18.56 9.57 13.69
CA LEU A 31 -17.57 9.83 14.74
C LEU A 31 -16.12 9.55 14.31
N PRO A 32 -15.75 8.36 13.77
CA PRO A 32 -14.39 8.11 13.30
C PRO A 32 -13.96 9.05 12.18
N TYR A 33 -14.86 9.37 11.24
CA TYR A 33 -14.55 10.32 10.16
C TYR A 33 -14.33 11.75 10.68
N THR A 34 -15.12 12.19 11.66
CA THR A 34 -14.95 13.49 12.29
C THR A 34 -13.63 13.59 13.04
N VAL A 35 -13.26 12.55 13.81
CA VAL A 35 -11.96 12.48 14.52
C VAL A 35 -10.79 12.54 13.55
N MET A 36 -10.85 11.74 12.47
CA MET A 36 -9.84 11.76 11.41
C MET A 36 -9.74 13.14 10.75
N GLY A 37 -10.88 13.75 10.44
CA GLY A 37 -10.93 15.10 9.87
C GLY A 37 -10.27 16.15 10.77
N VAL A 38 -10.55 16.12 12.07
CA VAL A 38 -9.93 17.03 13.05
C VAL A 38 -8.43 16.81 13.15
N ILE A 39 -7.96 15.56 13.15
CA ILE A 39 -6.51 15.25 13.17
C ILE A 39 -5.83 15.80 11.93
N VAL A 40 -6.39 15.54 10.74
CA VAL A 40 -5.82 16.01 9.47
C VAL A 40 -5.81 17.56 9.43
N LEU A 41 -6.89 18.19 9.86
CA LEU A 41 -6.97 19.66 9.94
C LEU A 41 -5.92 20.22 10.90
N SER A 42 -5.72 19.59 12.06
CA SER A 42 -4.72 20.01 13.03
C SER A 42 -3.31 19.92 12.45
N VAL A 43 -2.99 18.82 11.76
CA VAL A 43 -1.71 18.66 11.07
C VAL A 43 -1.55 19.71 9.97
N ALA A 44 -2.58 19.98 9.18
CA ALA A 44 -2.54 21.01 8.14
C ALA A 44 -2.28 22.39 8.73
N LEU A 45 -2.91 22.75 9.85
CA LEU A 45 -2.69 24.02 10.55
C LEU A 45 -1.27 24.14 11.09
N ILE A 46 -0.69 23.04 11.62
CA ILE A 46 0.69 22.99 12.05
C ILE A 46 1.63 23.26 10.88
N PHE A 47 1.45 22.57 9.74
CA PHE A 47 2.24 22.79 8.54
C PHE A 47 2.11 24.21 7.98
N PHE A 48 0.92 24.80 8.07
CA PHE A 48 0.71 26.20 7.66
C PHE A 48 1.49 27.20 8.55
N ARG A 49 1.69 26.85 9.84
CA ARG A 49 2.46 27.67 10.81
C ARG A 49 3.96 27.48 10.69
N ILE A 50 4.44 26.31 10.33
CA ILE A 50 5.86 26.00 10.23
C ILE A 50 6.35 26.48 8.86
N ARG A 51 7.27 27.44 8.85
CA ARG A 51 8.04 27.75 7.64
C ARG A 51 9.04 26.63 7.43
N LEU A 52 8.71 25.71 6.53
CA LEU A 52 9.67 24.71 6.08
C LEU A 52 10.85 25.45 5.40
N PRO A 53 12.11 25.12 5.72
CA PRO A 53 13.24 25.65 4.98
C PRO A 53 13.05 25.26 3.51
N GLU A 54 12.92 26.24 2.65
CA GLU A 54 12.98 26.02 1.21
C GLU A 54 14.36 25.45 0.91
N ILE A 55 14.41 24.21 0.51
CA ILE A 55 15.60 23.67 -0.14
C ILE A 55 15.64 24.38 -1.48
N ASN A 56 16.43 25.47 -1.57
CA ASN A 56 16.69 26.17 -2.82
C ASN A 56 17.19 25.14 -3.84
N HIS A 57 16.28 24.67 -4.66
CA HIS A 57 16.60 24.03 -5.91
C HIS A 57 16.75 25.18 -6.93
N ASP A 58 17.89 25.85 -6.89
CA ASP A 58 18.39 26.62 -8.01
C ASP A 58 18.62 25.65 -9.17
N ASP A 59 17.57 25.30 -9.85
CA ASP A 59 17.56 24.67 -11.17
C ASP A 59 16.15 24.07 -11.37
N CYS A 60 15.31 24.84 -11.96
CA CYS A 60 14.23 24.39 -12.85
C CYS A 60 13.11 25.43 -12.90
N GLU A 61 13.39 26.62 -13.40
CA GLU A 61 12.46 27.25 -14.31
C GLU A 61 12.48 26.46 -15.64
N ASP A 62 12.04 25.22 -15.58
CA ASP A 62 11.77 24.47 -16.80
C ASP A 62 10.59 25.12 -17.49
N THR A 63 10.88 25.82 -18.59
CA THR A 63 9.85 26.23 -19.54
C THR A 63 8.96 25.02 -19.85
N THR A 64 7.66 25.23 -19.95
CA THR A 64 6.66 24.17 -20.19
C THR A 64 6.99 23.24 -21.37
N ALA A 65 7.82 23.70 -22.31
CA ALA A 65 8.31 22.93 -23.45
C ALA A 65 9.40 21.91 -23.05
N GLU A 66 10.35 22.29 -22.20
CA GLU A 66 11.40 21.41 -21.67
C GLU A 66 10.85 20.38 -20.69
N ALA A 67 9.84 20.76 -19.90
CA ALA A 67 9.11 19.82 -19.06
C ALA A 67 8.42 18.72 -19.88
N LYS A 68 7.77 19.07 -21.00
CA LYS A 68 7.14 18.10 -21.91
C LYS A 68 8.15 17.23 -22.66
N ALA A 69 9.28 17.77 -23.05
CA ALA A 69 10.36 17.00 -23.69
C ALA A 69 10.99 16.00 -22.70
N GLY A 70 11.18 16.41 -21.44
CA GLY A 70 11.66 15.52 -20.38
C GLY A 70 10.69 14.39 -20.07
N LEU A 71 9.39 14.62 -20.08
CA LEU A 71 8.35 13.60 -19.90
C LEU A 71 8.39 12.54 -21.01
N LYS A 72 8.48 12.95 -22.29
CA LYS A 72 8.58 12.01 -23.43
C LYS A 72 9.86 11.15 -23.35
N GLY A 73 10.96 11.71 -22.84
CA GLY A 73 12.19 10.98 -22.60
C GLY A 73 12.04 9.91 -21.53
N LEU A 74 11.33 10.22 -20.43
CA LEU A 74 11.09 9.31 -19.31
C LEU A 74 10.32 8.03 -19.74
N TRP A 75 9.28 8.17 -20.55
CA TRP A 75 8.47 7.05 -21.03
C TRP A 75 9.21 6.14 -22.04
N LYS A 76 10.36 6.55 -22.57
CA LYS A 76 11.22 5.67 -23.41
C LYS A 76 11.97 4.63 -22.55
N HIS A 77 12.14 4.89 -21.28
CA HIS A 77 12.79 3.93 -20.37
C HIS A 77 11.85 2.79 -20.00
N ARG A 78 12.05 1.63 -20.63
CA ARG A 78 11.20 0.44 -20.44
C ARG A 78 11.05 0.04 -18.98
N CYS A 79 12.15 0.09 -18.19
CA CYS A 79 12.09 -0.23 -16.75
C CYS A 79 11.13 0.67 -15.99
N PHE A 80 11.10 1.96 -16.30
CA PHE A 80 10.19 2.91 -15.68
C PHE A 80 8.73 2.64 -16.07
N THR A 81 8.44 2.49 -17.38
CA THR A 81 7.08 2.28 -17.88
C THR A 81 6.46 1.01 -17.32
N TRP A 82 7.19 -0.11 -17.37
CA TRP A 82 6.74 -1.36 -16.77
C TRP A 82 6.67 -1.29 -15.25
N GLY A 83 7.55 -0.52 -14.61
CA GLY A 83 7.54 -0.28 -13.17
C GLY A 83 6.29 0.46 -12.71
N VAL A 84 5.88 1.51 -13.41
CA VAL A 84 4.63 2.25 -13.12
C VAL A 84 3.42 1.32 -13.26
N MET A 85 3.35 0.54 -14.34
CA MET A 85 2.26 -0.42 -14.55
C MET A 85 2.24 -1.50 -13.47
N ALA A 86 3.40 -2.07 -13.14
CA ALA A 86 3.51 -3.10 -12.11
C ALA A 86 3.11 -2.56 -10.73
N LEU A 87 3.52 -1.33 -10.40
CA LEU A 87 3.18 -0.70 -9.13
C LEU A 87 1.68 -0.38 -9.04
N PHE A 88 1.09 0.09 -10.14
CA PHE A 88 -0.35 0.33 -10.23
C PHE A 88 -1.16 -0.96 -10.04
N CYS A 89 -0.79 -2.05 -10.73
CA CYS A 89 -1.44 -3.35 -10.57
C CYS A 89 -1.26 -3.92 -9.14
N TYR A 90 -0.07 -3.71 -8.55
CA TYR A 90 0.20 -4.11 -7.18
C TYR A 90 -0.72 -3.40 -6.18
N GLU A 91 -0.87 -2.07 -6.30
CA GLU A 91 -1.77 -1.28 -5.45
C GLU A 91 -3.23 -1.71 -5.57
N ILE A 92 -3.67 -2.05 -6.79
CA ILE A 92 -5.01 -2.63 -7.00
C ILE A 92 -5.18 -3.89 -6.15
N ALA A 93 -4.22 -4.81 -6.19
CA ALA A 93 -4.28 -6.08 -5.47
C ALA A 93 -4.21 -5.88 -3.95
N GLU A 94 -3.22 -5.12 -3.46
CA GLU A 94 -3.00 -4.88 -2.03
C GLU A 94 -4.23 -4.24 -1.36
N ILE A 95 -4.73 -3.15 -1.93
CA ILE A 95 -5.86 -2.43 -1.36
C ILE A 95 -7.15 -3.24 -1.46
N SER A 96 -7.34 -4.03 -2.53
CA SER A 96 -8.48 -4.93 -2.65
C SER A 96 -8.49 -5.99 -1.55
N ILE A 97 -7.37 -6.68 -1.33
CA ILE A 97 -7.24 -7.68 -0.27
C ILE A 97 -7.54 -7.06 1.11
N ASN A 98 -6.98 -5.88 1.38
CA ASN A 98 -7.21 -5.19 2.64
C ASN A 98 -8.69 -4.78 2.84
N SER A 99 -9.32 -4.26 1.78
CA SER A 99 -10.70 -3.75 1.84
C SER A 99 -11.73 -4.87 2.02
N PHE A 100 -11.50 -6.02 1.40
CA PHE A 100 -12.45 -7.14 1.44
C PHE A 100 -12.11 -8.21 2.49
N PHE A 101 -11.03 -8.04 3.24
CA PHE A 101 -10.63 -9.01 4.26
C PHE A 101 -11.73 -9.30 5.28
N ILE A 102 -12.32 -8.24 5.86
CA ILE A 102 -13.37 -8.39 6.88
C ILE A 102 -14.59 -9.09 6.27
N ASN A 103 -15.04 -8.67 5.09
CA ASN A 103 -16.17 -9.27 4.39
C ASN A 103 -15.93 -10.75 4.13
N TYR A 104 -14.76 -11.12 3.57
CA TYR A 104 -14.40 -12.51 3.29
C TYR A 104 -14.45 -13.39 4.53
N VAL A 105 -13.92 -12.89 5.64
CA VAL A 105 -13.83 -13.66 6.91
C VAL A 105 -15.18 -13.77 7.62
N THR A 106 -16.03 -12.74 7.53
CA THR A 106 -17.38 -12.74 8.12
C THR A 106 -18.36 -13.57 7.29
N ASP A 107 -18.29 -13.49 5.96
CA ASP A 107 -19.16 -14.28 5.07
C ASP A 107 -18.90 -15.79 5.17
N ASP A 108 -17.64 -16.17 5.40
CA ASP A 108 -17.24 -17.57 5.67
C ASP A 108 -17.64 -18.03 7.09
N GLY A 109 -18.23 -17.15 7.89
CA GLY A 109 -18.69 -17.45 9.27
C GLY A 109 -17.54 -17.78 10.22
N TRP A 110 -16.31 -17.38 9.90
CA TRP A 110 -15.14 -17.70 10.71
C TRP A 110 -15.07 -16.87 11.98
N MET A 111 -15.37 -15.59 11.92
CA MET A 111 -15.36 -14.69 13.08
C MET A 111 -16.31 -13.51 12.88
N ASP A 112 -16.62 -12.79 13.95
CA ASP A 112 -17.41 -11.57 13.92
C ASP A 112 -16.60 -10.39 13.36
N ALA A 113 -17.29 -9.36 12.86
CA ALA A 113 -16.66 -8.19 12.21
C ALA A 113 -15.68 -7.45 13.14
N HIS A 114 -15.97 -7.40 14.45
CA HIS A 114 -15.06 -6.78 15.42
C HIS A 114 -13.77 -7.61 15.59
N GLU A 115 -13.89 -8.93 15.71
CA GLU A 115 -12.74 -9.84 15.80
C GLU A 115 -11.93 -9.80 14.49
N ALA A 116 -12.60 -9.77 13.34
CA ALA A 116 -11.98 -9.66 12.03
C ALA A 116 -11.13 -8.39 11.88
N ALA A 117 -11.59 -7.25 12.40
CA ALA A 117 -10.82 -6.01 12.40
C ALA A 117 -9.53 -6.11 13.25
N ILE A 118 -9.59 -6.77 14.40
CA ILE A 118 -8.42 -7.03 15.26
C ILE A 118 -7.45 -7.99 14.55
N VAL A 119 -7.96 -9.07 13.96
CA VAL A 119 -7.15 -10.05 13.23
C VAL A 119 -6.52 -9.44 11.98
N LEU A 120 -7.22 -8.58 11.26
CA LEU A 120 -6.64 -7.81 10.15
C LEU A 120 -5.46 -6.97 10.64
N SER A 121 -5.63 -6.26 11.75
CA SER A 121 -4.62 -5.34 12.27
C SER A 121 -3.36 -6.07 12.74
N PHE A 122 -3.51 -7.00 13.65
CA PHE A 122 -2.36 -7.70 14.25
C PHE A 122 -1.90 -8.92 13.44
N GLY A 123 -2.82 -9.65 12.84
CA GLY A 123 -2.53 -10.80 12.00
C GLY A 123 -2.08 -10.36 10.60
N GLY A 124 -2.94 -9.72 9.82
CA GLY A 124 -2.66 -9.32 8.46
C GLY A 124 -1.58 -8.25 8.37
N LEU A 125 -1.87 -7.05 8.87
CA LEU A 125 -0.96 -5.90 8.78
C LEU A 125 0.27 -6.03 9.70
N GLY A 126 0.15 -6.77 10.80
CA GLY A 126 1.29 -7.15 11.64
C GLY A 126 2.27 -8.04 10.89
N LEU A 127 1.79 -9.09 10.20
CA LEU A 127 2.60 -9.94 9.33
C LEU A 127 3.19 -9.17 8.15
N PHE A 128 2.45 -8.23 7.59
CA PHE A 128 2.94 -7.33 6.56
C PHE A 128 4.14 -6.49 7.05
N MET A 129 4.08 -5.96 8.28
CA MET A 129 5.20 -5.22 8.87
C MET A 129 6.41 -6.13 9.12
N ILE A 130 6.19 -7.34 9.64
CA ILE A 130 7.24 -8.34 9.86
C ILE A 130 7.86 -8.75 8.51
N GLY A 131 7.04 -9.03 7.50
CA GLY A 131 7.47 -9.36 6.15
C GLY A 131 8.36 -8.27 5.54
N ARG A 132 8.05 -7.00 5.79
CA ARG A 132 8.84 -5.85 5.33
C ARG A 132 10.24 -5.81 5.98
N ILE A 133 10.34 -6.11 7.26
CA ILE A 133 11.61 -6.17 7.98
C ILE A 133 12.45 -7.35 7.48
N ILE A 134 11.87 -8.55 7.45
CA ILE A 134 12.54 -9.78 6.99
C ILE A 134 12.98 -9.64 5.52
N GLY A 135 12.10 -9.13 4.68
CA GLY A 135 12.39 -8.97 3.27
C GLY A 135 13.47 -7.92 3.00
N SER A 136 13.50 -6.83 3.74
CA SER A 136 14.58 -5.86 3.67
C SER A 136 15.93 -6.50 4.05
N TRP A 137 15.93 -7.37 5.04
CA TRP A 137 17.13 -8.13 5.44
C TRP A 137 17.55 -9.15 4.36
N ILE A 138 16.62 -9.90 3.79
CA ILE A 138 16.89 -10.85 2.70
C ILE A 138 17.47 -10.13 1.46
N MET A 139 16.95 -8.95 1.11
CA MET A 139 17.44 -8.17 -0.03
C MET A 139 18.85 -7.63 0.16
N SER A 140 19.43 -7.65 1.38
CA SER A 140 20.84 -7.33 1.59
C SER A 140 21.78 -8.45 1.10
N TYR A 141 21.28 -9.68 0.96
CA TYR A 141 22.04 -10.86 0.52
C TYR A 141 21.65 -11.34 -0.88
N ILE A 142 20.41 -11.11 -1.30
CA ILE A 142 19.87 -11.61 -2.56
C ILE A 142 19.46 -10.42 -3.44
N ARG A 143 19.63 -10.56 -4.75
CA ARG A 143 19.23 -9.54 -5.72
C ARG A 143 17.72 -9.26 -5.63
N ALA A 144 17.35 -7.98 -5.53
CA ALA A 144 15.98 -7.54 -5.35
C ALA A 144 15.01 -8.07 -6.42
N GLU A 145 15.49 -8.21 -7.67
CA GLU A 145 14.67 -8.75 -8.77
C GLU A 145 14.25 -10.20 -8.55
N LYS A 146 15.16 -11.04 -7.98
CA LYS A 146 14.85 -12.43 -7.68
C LYS A 146 13.86 -12.55 -6.53
N VAL A 147 14.05 -11.74 -5.47
CA VAL A 147 13.15 -11.72 -4.33
C VAL A 147 11.76 -11.28 -4.77
N LEU A 148 11.66 -10.21 -5.58
CA LEU A 148 10.40 -9.72 -6.12
C LEU A 148 9.68 -10.80 -6.94
N PHE A 149 10.40 -11.50 -7.82
CA PHE A 149 9.82 -12.56 -8.64
C PHE A 149 9.27 -13.72 -7.80
N ILE A 150 10.00 -14.15 -6.78
CA ILE A 150 9.56 -15.20 -5.85
C ILE A 150 8.32 -14.74 -5.08
N CYS A 151 8.34 -13.54 -4.52
CA CYS A 151 7.19 -12.99 -3.80
C CYS A 151 5.96 -12.89 -4.70
N ALA A 152 6.11 -12.41 -5.94
CA ALA A 152 5.00 -12.33 -6.89
C ALA A 152 4.37 -13.70 -7.18
N ILE A 153 5.18 -14.76 -7.37
CA ILE A 153 4.66 -16.12 -7.58
C ILE A 153 3.88 -16.59 -6.34
N PHE A 154 4.44 -16.42 -5.13
CA PHE A 154 3.76 -16.86 -3.92
C PHE A 154 2.49 -16.07 -3.64
N THR A 155 2.45 -14.77 -3.95
CA THR A 155 1.22 -13.96 -3.85
C THR A 155 0.15 -14.45 -4.81
N VAL A 156 0.50 -14.73 -6.08
CA VAL A 156 -0.44 -15.27 -7.07
C VAL A 156 -0.97 -16.64 -6.65
N LEU A 157 -0.10 -17.54 -6.18
CA LEU A 157 -0.52 -18.84 -5.66
C LEU A 157 -1.41 -18.70 -4.41
N GLY A 158 -1.05 -17.80 -3.50
CA GLY A 158 -1.86 -17.50 -2.31
C GLY A 158 -3.25 -16.98 -2.69
N ALA A 159 -3.34 -16.02 -3.60
CA ALA A 159 -4.61 -15.52 -4.11
C ALA A 159 -5.45 -16.62 -4.78
N LEU A 160 -4.81 -17.53 -5.53
CA LEU A 160 -5.51 -18.68 -6.14
C LEU A 160 -6.08 -19.60 -5.07
N PHE A 161 -5.35 -19.90 -3.99
CA PHE A 161 -5.87 -20.72 -2.89
C PHE A 161 -7.01 -20.02 -2.14
N VAL A 162 -6.97 -18.70 -1.99
CA VAL A 162 -8.06 -17.93 -1.40
C VAL A 162 -9.32 -18.03 -2.26
N THR A 163 -9.20 -17.87 -3.58
CA THR A 163 -10.35 -17.97 -4.51
C THR A 163 -10.95 -19.38 -4.60
N LEU A 164 -10.14 -20.43 -4.41
CA LEU A 164 -10.62 -21.81 -4.40
C LEU A 164 -11.38 -22.19 -3.11
N ASN A 165 -11.36 -21.34 -2.10
CA ASN A 165 -12.02 -21.53 -0.81
C ASN A 165 -11.84 -22.93 -0.19
N LEU A 166 -10.58 -23.36 -0.03
CA LEU A 166 -10.20 -24.67 0.52
C LEU A 166 -10.22 -24.70 2.07
N GLY A 167 -11.08 -23.89 2.69
CA GLY A 167 -11.24 -23.82 4.14
C GLY A 167 -9.99 -23.29 4.85
N THR A 168 -9.41 -24.08 5.78
CA THR A 168 -8.26 -23.64 6.58
C THR A 168 -7.02 -23.27 5.75
N LEU A 169 -6.83 -23.94 4.60
CA LEU A 169 -5.70 -23.66 3.70
C LEU A 169 -5.82 -22.26 3.08
N SER A 170 -7.04 -21.86 2.68
CA SER A 170 -7.29 -20.53 2.13
C SER A 170 -7.02 -19.42 3.15
N LYS A 171 -7.38 -19.67 4.42
CA LYS A 171 -7.10 -18.73 5.53
C LYS A 171 -5.60 -18.55 5.74
N GLY A 172 -4.84 -19.64 5.76
CA GLY A 172 -3.37 -19.61 5.84
C GLY A 172 -2.74 -18.90 4.63
N ALA A 173 -3.24 -19.14 3.42
CA ALA A 173 -2.79 -18.50 2.20
C ALA A 173 -3.04 -17.00 2.21
N LEU A 174 -4.18 -16.54 2.74
CA LEU A 174 -4.51 -15.13 2.88
C LEU A 174 -3.47 -14.40 3.75
N PHE A 175 -3.10 -14.96 4.90
CA PHE A 175 -2.05 -14.38 5.75
C PHE A 175 -0.65 -14.45 5.11
N ALA A 176 -0.37 -15.49 4.34
CA ALA A 176 0.89 -15.59 3.61
C ALA A 176 1.01 -14.50 2.55
N CYS A 177 -0.07 -14.10 1.88
CA CYS A 177 -0.09 -12.98 0.93
C CYS A 177 0.44 -11.70 1.57
N TYR A 178 0.02 -11.37 2.80
CA TYR A 178 0.50 -10.16 3.50
C TYR A 178 2.03 -10.13 3.68
N ILE A 179 2.64 -11.29 3.93
CA ILE A 179 4.10 -11.38 4.09
C ILE A 179 4.82 -11.13 2.76
N PHE A 180 4.32 -11.74 1.68
CA PHE A 180 4.95 -11.62 0.37
C PHE A 180 4.71 -10.27 -0.29
N GLU A 181 3.55 -9.67 -0.11
CA GLU A 181 3.22 -8.33 -0.61
C GLU A 181 4.05 -7.23 0.06
N ALA A 182 4.43 -7.41 1.31
CA ALA A 182 5.09 -6.41 2.13
C ALA A 182 6.33 -5.75 1.50
N ILE A 183 7.10 -6.51 0.71
CA ILE A 183 8.33 -6.07 0.09
C ILE A 183 8.15 -5.63 -1.37
N MET A 184 7.02 -5.93 -1.98
CA MET A 184 6.84 -5.71 -3.42
C MET A 184 6.84 -4.22 -3.77
N PHE A 185 6.10 -3.39 -3.02
CA PHE A 185 6.04 -1.95 -3.27
C PHE A 185 7.43 -1.28 -3.30
N PRO A 186 8.22 -1.32 -2.20
CA PRO A 186 9.50 -0.64 -2.16
C PRO A 186 10.49 -1.21 -3.18
N THR A 187 10.38 -2.50 -3.49
CA THR A 187 11.27 -3.17 -4.45
C THR A 187 10.95 -2.74 -5.89
N ILE A 188 9.67 -2.75 -6.29
CA ILE A 188 9.25 -2.28 -7.61
C ILE A 188 9.64 -0.80 -7.77
N PHE A 189 9.36 0.03 -6.76
CA PHE A 189 9.71 1.44 -6.75
C PHE A 189 11.21 1.67 -6.97
N ALA A 190 12.05 0.96 -6.20
CA ALA A 190 13.50 1.09 -6.30
C ALA A 190 14.05 0.60 -7.66
N ILE A 191 13.52 -0.52 -8.18
CA ILE A 191 13.93 -1.05 -9.49
C ILE A 191 13.52 -0.08 -10.61
N SER A 192 12.33 0.52 -10.52
CA SER A 192 11.80 1.44 -11.53
C SER A 192 12.60 2.73 -11.66
N LEU A 193 13.29 3.14 -10.58
CA LEU A 193 14.14 4.33 -10.57
C LEU A 193 15.58 4.09 -11.01
N ARG A 194 15.99 2.82 -11.16
CA ARG A 194 17.38 2.51 -11.55
C ARG A 194 17.71 3.02 -12.95
N GLY A 195 18.85 3.69 -13.06
CA GLY A 195 19.40 4.14 -14.34
C GLY A 195 18.72 5.34 -14.97
N LEU A 196 17.84 6.05 -14.23
CA LEU A 196 17.12 7.21 -14.74
C LEU A 196 17.90 8.53 -14.59
N GLY A 197 19.01 8.56 -13.83
CA GLY A 197 19.83 9.76 -13.68
C GLY A 197 19.00 11.01 -13.31
N ASP A 198 19.06 12.04 -14.12
CA ASP A 198 18.38 13.33 -13.91
C ASP A 198 16.84 13.20 -13.91
N TYR A 199 16.30 12.16 -14.52
CA TYR A 199 14.85 11.91 -14.53
C TYR A 199 14.31 11.32 -13.22
N THR A 200 15.16 10.91 -12.27
CA THR A 200 14.77 10.21 -11.03
C THR A 200 13.75 11.01 -10.22
N LYS A 201 13.92 12.34 -10.11
CA LYS A 201 13.01 13.23 -9.36
C LYS A 201 11.59 13.21 -9.94
N ARG A 202 11.48 13.35 -11.28
CA ARG A 202 10.19 13.32 -11.98
C ARG A 202 9.59 11.91 -11.98
N ALA A 203 10.41 10.90 -12.18
CA ALA A 203 10.00 9.50 -12.16
C ALA A 203 9.41 9.09 -10.80
N SER A 204 10.03 9.50 -9.69
CA SER A 204 9.51 9.21 -8.36
C SER A 204 8.15 9.86 -8.11
N SER A 205 7.92 11.07 -8.63
CA SER A 205 6.61 11.73 -8.54
C SER A 205 5.51 10.93 -9.25
N PHE A 206 5.79 10.38 -10.44
CA PHE A 206 4.83 9.51 -11.14
C PHE A 206 4.59 8.19 -10.41
N LEU A 207 5.63 7.56 -9.90
CA LEU A 207 5.50 6.33 -9.13
C LEU A 207 4.70 6.55 -7.83
N MET A 208 4.81 7.73 -7.22
CA MET A 208 4.01 8.11 -6.05
C MET A 208 2.53 8.39 -6.37
N MET A 209 2.14 8.45 -7.64
CA MET A 209 0.73 8.52 -8.05
C MET A 209 0.09 7.14 -8.19
N SER A 210 0.87 6.05 -8.18
CA SER A 210 0.35 4.68 -8.33
C SER A 210 -0.70 4.27 -7.29
N PRO A 211 -0.73 4.79 -6.03
CA PRO A 211 -1.81 4.52 -5.08
C PRO A 211 -3.23 4.85 -5.57
N ILE A 212 -3.37 5.61 -6.67
CA ILE A 212 -4.65 5.77 -7.37
C ILE A 212 -5.23 4.41 -7.77
N GLY A 213 -4.40 3.41 -8.07
CA GLY A 213 -4.81 2.02 -8.30
C GLY A 213 -5.62 1.44 -7.14
N GLY A 214 -5.31 1.83 -5.91
CA GLY A 214 -6.06 1.43 -4.72
C GLY A 214 -7.51 1.89 -4.69
N ALA A 215 -7.87 2.97 -5.39
CA ALA A 215 -9.26 3.38 -5.55
C ALA A 215 -10.01 2.51 -6.58
N VAL A 216 -9.28 1.99 -7.58
CA VAL A 216 -9.87 1.16 -8.65
C VAL A 216 -10.10 -0.28 -8.16
N GLY A 217 -9.22 -0.81 -7.32
CA GLY A 217 -9.25 -2.19 -6.86
C GLY A 217 -10.58 -2.58 -6.18
N PRO A 218 -11.01 -1.91 -5.10
CA PRO A 218 -12.26 -2.21 -4.43
C PRO A 218 -13.50 -2.05 -5.33
N LEU A 219 -13.47 -1.12 -6.30
CA LEU A 219 -14.55 -0.97 -7.27
C LEU A 219 -14.68 -2.19 -8.18
N LEU A 220 -13.54 -2.76 -8.62
CA LEU A 220 -13.52 -3.95 -9.47
C LEU A 220 -13.96 -5.21 -8.71
N MET A 221 -13.63 -5.31 -7.42
CA MET A 221 -14.03 -6.48 -6.61
C MET A 221 -15.46 -6.39 -6.07
N GLY A 222 -16.01 -5.19 -5.93
CA GLY A 222 -17.38 -4.98 -5.43
C GLY A 222 -18.46 -5.10 -6.50
N TYR A 223 -18.10 -5.32 -7.77
CA TYR A 223 -19.00 -5.53 -8.90
C TYR A 223 -19.13 -7.02 -9.18
#